data_ea37408e51d68057504e9404718dbf46
#
_entry.id   ea37408e51d68057504e9404718dbf46
#
_cell.length_a   1.000
_cell.length_b   1.000
_cell.length_c   1.000
_cell.angle_alpha   90.00
_cell.angle_beta   90.00
_cell.angle_gamma   90.00
#
_symmetry.space_group_name_H-M   'P 1'
#
loop_
_entity.id
_entity.type
_entity.pdbx_description
1 polymer ?
#
loop_
_entity_poly.entity_id
_entity_poly.type
_entity_poly.pdbx_seq_one_letter_code
_entity_poly.pdbx_strand_id
1 'polypeptide(L)'
;ANAESSAPRSERQDRMGVIQQRVAAEWGVTVEGLQSKTRTKTLTVPRQVAMYLAREILGLQLVEIGQAFGGRDHSTVIHSLERVAETMKESAEFRGRVERVRETVRHSA
;
A
#
# COMPACT_ATOMS: atom_id res chain seq x y z
N ALA A 1 19.68 8.28 -11.90
CA ALA A 1 19.51 8.19 -11.39
C ALA A 1 19.06 7.61 -10.41
N ASN A 2 18.94 7.17 -10.10
CA ASN A 2 18.60 6.65 -9.25
C ASN A 2 18.74 6.91 -8.05
N ALA A 3 19.50 7.64 -7.90
CA ALA A 3 19.82 7.87 -6.61
C ALA A 3 18.67 8.09 -5.79
N GLU A 4 17.71 8.65 -6.37
CA GLU A 4 16.60 8.93 -5.69
C GLU A 4 15.93 7.73 -5.30
N SER A 5 16.04 6.79 -6.07
CA SER A 5 15.42 5.56 -5.72
C SER A 5 16.22 4.87 -4.66
N SER A 6 17.28 5.48 -4.19
CA SER A 6 18.09 4.81 -3.22
C SER A 6 17.99 5.44 -1.84
N ALA A 7 16.79 5.85 -1.44
CA ALA A 7 16.55 6.24 -0.08
C ALA A 7 17.00 5.12 0.86
N PRO A 8 17.54 5.46 2.03
CA PRO A 8 17.96 4.45 2.99
C PRO A 8 16.83 3.48 3.31
N ARG A 9 17.21 2.23 3.55
CA ARG A 9 16.22 1.20 3.84
C ARG A 9 15.34 1.59 5.03
N SER A 10 15.95 2.14 6.07
CA SER A 10 15.19 2.55 7.25
C SER A 10 14.18 3.64 6.92
N GLU A 11 14.56 4.56 6.05
CA GLU A 11 13.66 5.63 5.64
C GLU A 11 12.49 5.07 4.85
N ARG A 12 12.74 4.11 3.97
CA ARG A 12 11.66 3.49 3.20
C ARG A 12 10.73 2.70 4.10
N GLN A 13 11.27 2.04 5.11
CA GLN A 13 10.46 1.30 6.07
C GLN A 13 9.60 2.24 6.89
N ASP A 14 10.14 3.38 7.28
CA ASP A 14 9.36 4.38 8.02
C ASP A 14 8.21 4.90 7.17
N ARG A 15 8.46 5.15 5.90
CA ARG A 15 7.42 5.62 4.99
C ARG A 15 6.38 4.55 4.72
N MET A 16 6.81 3.29 4.65
CA MET A 16 5.86 2.19 4.54
C MET A 16 4.93 2.18 5.74
N GLY A 17 5.47 2.42 6.93
CA GLY A 17 4.66 2.49 8.13
C GLY A 17 3.61 3.59 8.04
N VAL A 18 3.99 4.75 7.51
CA VAL A 18 3.04 5.85 7.33
C VAL A 18 1.93 5.44 6.37
N ILE A 19 2.28 4.81 5.25
CA ILE A 19 1.29 4.35 4.29
C ILE A 19 0.31 3.40 4.96
N GLN A 20 0.82 2.44 5.71
CA GLN A 20 -0.03 1.46 6.39
C GLN A 20 -0.95 2.13 7.41
N GLN A 21 -0.42 3.09 8.16
CA GLN A 21 -1.22 3.80 9.15
C GLN A 21 -2.35 4.61 8.51
N ARG A 22 -2.04 5.30 7.42
CA ARG A 22 -3.04 6.13 6.76
C ARG A 22 -4.13 5.28 6.10
N VAL A 23 -3.73 4.18 5.47
CA VAL A 23 -4.70 3.27 4.87
C VAL A 23 -5.57 2.65 5.97
N ALA A 24 -4.95 2.23 7.06
CA ALA A 24 -5.69 1.63 8.17
C ALA A 24 -6.74 2.62 8.71
N ALA A 25 -6.36 3.87 8.85
CA ALA A 25 -7.28 4.90 9.36
C ALA A 25 -8.45 5.12 8.39
N GLU A 26 -8.15 5.16 7.10
CA GLU A 26 -9.19 5.42 6.09
C GLU A 26 -10.20 4.28 6.03
N TRP A 27 -9.76 3.04 6.18
CA TRP A 27 -10.64 1.88 6.06
C TRP A 27 -11.08 1.30 7.41
N GLY A 28 -10.65 1.90 8.51
CA GLY A 28 -11.09 1.45 9.83
C GLY A 28 -10.56 0.09 10.23
N VAL A 29 -9.34 -0.22 9.84
CA VAL A 29 -8.70 -1.48 10.20
C VAL A 29 -7.39 -1.17 10.91
N THR A 30 -6.67 -2.22 11.36
CA THR A 30 -5.42 -2.03 12.09
C THR A 30 -4.22 -2.28 11.19
N VAL A 31 -3.09 -1.67 11.53
CA VAL A 31 -1.85 -1.91 10.81
C VAL A 31 -1.46 -3.39 10.94
N GLU A 32 -1.63 -3.96 12.13
CA GLU A 32 -1.34 -5.38 12.33
C GLU A 32 -2.18 -6.25 11.40
N GLY A 33 -3.46 -5.88 11.21
CA GLY A 33 -4.32 -6.60 10.28
C GLY A 33 -3.80 -6.55 8.86
N LEU A 34 -3.32 -5.39 8.42
CA LEU A 34 -2.77 -5.24 7.09
C LEU A 34 -1.55 -6.12 6.88
N GLN A 35 -0.73 -6.28 7.92
CA GLN A 35 0.50 -7.05 7.84
C GLN A 35 0.29 -8.54 8.07
N SER A 36 -0.91 -8.93 8.49
CA SER A 36 -1.18 -10.33 8.83
C SER A 36 -1.41 -11.16 7.58
N LYS A 37 -1.45 -12.48 7.76
CA LYS A 37 -1.75 -13.41 6.67
C LYS A 37 -3.23 -13.68 6.52
N THR A 38 -4.04 -13.01 7.33
CA THR A 38 -5.48 -13.19 7.31
C THR A 38 -6.07 -12.78 5.96
N ARG A 39 -7.04 -13.56 5.48
CA ARG A 39 -7.69 -13.29 4.20
C ARG A 39 -9.11 -12.77 4.37
N THR A 40 -9.37 -12.11 5.48
CA THR A 40 -10.67 -11.52 5.75
C THR A 40 -10.96 -10.41 4.73
N LYS A 41 -12.20 -10.39 4.24
CA LYS A 41 -12.58 -9.41 3.22
C LYS A 41 -12.36 -7.97 3.68
N THR A 42 -12.61 -7.69 4.95
CA THR A 42 -12.42 -6.34 5.47
C THR A 42 -10.98 -5.88 5.39
N LEU A 43 -10.03 -6.81 5.31
CA LEU A 43 -8.61 -6.48 5.21
C LEU A 43 -8.09 -6.53 3.77
N THR A 44 -8.79 -7.24 2.90
CA THR A 44 -8.30 -7.47 1.53
C THR A 44 -8.14 -6.16 0.76
N VAL A 45 -9.19 -5.35 0.71
CA VAL A 45 -9.15 -4.11 -0.06
C VAL A 45 -8.15 -3.11 0.51
N PRO A 46 -8.18 -2.80 1.82
CA PRO A 46 -7.18 -1.85 2.33
C PRO A 46 -5.75 -2.36 2.17
N ARG A 47 -5.52 -3.68 2.31
CA ARG A 47 -4.19 -4.24 2.09
C ARG A 47 -3.73 -4.01 0.65
N GLN A 48 -4.65 -4.23 -0.31
CA GLN A 48 -4.32 -4.01 -1.72
C GLN A 48 -4.00 -2.54 -1.99
N VAL A 49 -4.76 -1.63 -1.38
CA VAL A 49 -4.51 -0.20 -1.55
C VAL A 49 -3.15 0.17 -0.98
N ALA A 50 -2.81 -0.37 0.20
CA ALA A 50 -1.50 -0.08 0.80
C ALA A 50 -0.37 -0.57 -0.08
N MET A 51 -0.51 -1.76 -0.68
CA MET A 51 0.49 -2.26 -1.61
C MET A 51 0.63 -1.36 -2.82
N TYR A 52 -0.51 -0.92 -3.36
CA TYR A 52 -0.52 -0.04 -4.52
C TYR A 52 0.20 1.27 -4.23
N LEU A 53 -0.09 1.88 -3.09
CA LEU A 53 0.54 3.13 -2.71
C LEU A 53 2.03 2.95 -2.42
N ALA A 54 2.41 1.82 -1.83
CA ALA A 54 3.83 1.54 -1.60
C ALA A 54 4.58 1.50 -2.93
N ARG A 55 3.98 0.89 -3.94
CA ARG A 55 4.59 0.83 -5.26
C ARG A 55 4.65 2.22 -5.91
N GLU A 56 3.55 2.96 -5.84
CA GLU A 56 3.45 4.27 -6.49
C GLU A 56 4.30 5.33 -5.82
N ILE A 57 4.32 5.36 -4.51
CA ILE A 57 5.00 6.43 -3.77
C ILE A 57 6.45 6.09 -3.51
N LEU A 58 6.73 4.86 -3.08
CA LEU A 58 8.09 4.47 -2.68
C LEU A 58 8.85 3.74 -3.77
N GLY A 59 8.17 3.26 -4.80
CA GLY A 59 8.82 2.52 -5.87
C GLY A 59 9.43 1.21 -5.43
N LEU A 60 8.85 0.59 -4.40
CA LEU A 60 9.41 -0.65 -3.87
C LEU A 60 9.24 -1.79 -4.85
N GLN A 61 10.14 -2.77 -4.77
CA GLN A 61 10.05 -3.97 -5.57
C GLN A 61 8.95 -4.87 -5.05
N LEU A 62 8.43 -5.72 -5.93
CA LEU A 62 7.30 -6.58 -5.57
C LEU A 62 7.62 -7.49 -4.39
N VAL A 63 8.84 -7.99 -4.32
CA VAL A 63 9.27 -8.84 -3.21
C VAL A 63 9.22 -8.07 -1.89
N GLU A 64 9.70 -6.84 -1.90
CA GLU A 64 9.69 -6.02 -0.69
C GLU A 64 8.26 -5.75 -0.23
N ILE A 65 7.37 -5.46 -1.17
CA ILE A 65 5.98 -5.22 -0.84
C ILE A 65 5.36 -6.47 -0.25
N GLY A 66 5.58 -7.62 -0.87
CA GLY A 66 5.03 -8.86 -0.36
C GLY A 66 5.46 -9.15 1.07
N GLN A 67 6.73 -8.90 1.37
CA GLN A 67 7.25 -9.14 2.71
C GLN A 67 6.61 -8.23 3.75
N ALA A 68 6.31 -7.00 3.37
CA ALA A 68 5.71 -6.06 4.30
C ALA A 68 4.25 -6.39 4.62
N PHE A 69 3.64 -7.27 3.86
CA PHE A 69 2.23 -7.61 4.03
C PHE A 69 2.02 -9.10 4.28
N GLY A 70 2.82 -9.67 5.16
CA GLY A 70 2.61 -11.04 5.61
C GLY A 70 3.32 -12.10 4.78
N GLY A 71 4.30 -11.71 3.98
CA GLY A 71 5.06 -12.69 3.19
C GLY A 71 4.31 -13.19 1.97
N ARG A 72 3.61 -12.31 1.29
CA ARG A 72 2.86 -12.68 0.09
C ARG A 72 3.80 -12.76 -1.10
N ASP A 73 3.53 -13.70 -2.01
CA ASP A 73 4.39 -13.87 -3.17
C ASP A 73 4.12 -12.74 -4.18
N HIS A 74 5.00 -12.64 -5.18
CA HIS A 74 4.91 -11.50 -6.06
C HIS A 74 3.72 -11.59 -7.02
N SER A 75 3.22 -12.78 -7.31
CA SER A 75 2.00 -12.91 -8.10
C SER A 75 0.82 -12.29 -7.38
N THR A 76 0.70 -12.54 -6.07
CA THR A 76 -0.34 -11.94 -5.26
C THR A 76 -0.23 -10.41 -5.26
N VAL A 77 1.00 -9.90 -5.15
CA VAL A 77 1.21 -8.46 -5.16
C VAL A 77 0.79 -7.88 -6.51
N ILE A 78 1.18 -8.51 -7.61
CA ILE A 78 0.81 -8.03 -8.95
C ILE A 78 -0.70 -7.98 -9.09
N HIS A 79 -1.39 -9.05 -8.70
CA HIS A 79 -2.85 -9.08 -8.78
C HIS A 79 -3.48 -7.98 -7.94
N SER A 80 -2.91 -7.72 -6.78
CA SER A 80 -3.41 -6.66 -5.90
C SER A 80 -3.28 -5.29 -6.56
N LEU A 81 -2.13 -5.02 -7.17
CA LEU A 81 -1.91 -3.75 -7.85
C LEU A 81 -2.86 -3.56 -9.02
N GLU A 82 -3.05 -4.62 -9.79
CA GLU A 82 -3.97 -4.58 -10.93
C GLU A 82 -5.41 -4.36 -10.48
N ARG A 83 -5.80 -5.03 -9.40
CA ARG A 83 -7.16 -4.91 -8.89
C ARG A 83 -7.46 -3.49 -8.45
N VAL A 84 -6.51 -2.85 -7.76
CA VAL A 84 -6.69 -1.48 -7.32
C VAL A 84 -6.81 -0.56 -8.53
N ALA A 85 -5.94 -0.73 -9.53
CA ALA A 85 -5.97 0.11 -10.71
C ALA A 85 -7.30 -0.02 -11.44
N GLU A 86 -7.81 -1.24 -11.56
CA GLU A 86 -9.11 -1.47 -12.22
C GLU A 86 -10.24 -0.85 -11.43
N THR A 87 -10.23 -1.03 -10.13
CA THR A 87 -11.31 -0.50 -9.30
C THR A 87 -11.33 1.01 -9.34
N MET A 88 -10.15 1.64 -9.40
CA MET A 88 -10.08 3.10 -9.51
C MET A 88 -10.68 3.60 -10.82
N LYS A 89 -10.58 2.81 -11.88
CA LYS A 89 -11.20 3.20 -13.14
C LYS A 89 -12.72 3.07 -13.08
N GLU A 90 -13.20 2.10 -12.34
CA GLU A 90 -14.63 1.78 -12.30
C GLU A 90 -15.39 2.60 -11.27
N SER A 91 -14.74 3.06 -10.23
CA SER A 91 -15.40 3.73 -9.13
C SER A 91 -14.69 5.03 -8.79
N ALA A 92 -15.39 6.14 -9.06
CA ALA A 92 -14.86 7.46 -8.70
C ALA A 92 -14.74 7.60 -7.19
N GLU A 93 -15.66 7.00 -6.45
CA GLU A 93 -15.62 7.05 -4.99
C GLU A 93 -14.39 6.37 -4.45
N PHE A 94 -14.11 5.16 -4.95
CA PHE A 94 -12.92 4.42 -4.53
C PHE A 94 -11.65 5.20 -4.89
N ARG A 95 -11.61 5.72 -6.11
CA ARG A 95 -10.45 6.51 -6.56
C ARG A 95 -10.24 7.71 -5.64
N GLY A 96 -11.32 8.38 -5.26
CA GLY A 96 -11.23 9.52 -4.35
C GLY A 96 -10.65 9.14 -3.00
N ARG A 97 -11.00 7.98 -2.49
CA ARG A 97 -10.46 7.51 -1.21
C ARG A 97 -8.95 7.25 -1.33
N VAL A 98 -8.54 6.59 -2.40
CA VAL A 98 -7.12 6.30 -2.63
C VAL A 98 -6.33 7.60 -2.77
N GLU A 99 -6.86 8.55 -3.53
CA GLU A 99 -6.17 9.83 -3.71
C GLU A 99 -6.07 10.61 -2.41
N ARG A 100 -7.11 10.54 -1.58
CA ARG A 100 -7.09 11.23 -0.28
C ARG A 100 -5.99 10.67 0.60
N VAL A 101 -5.85 9.36 0.63
CA VAL A 101 -4.78 8.72 1.41
C VAL A 101 -3.41 9.11 0.83
N ARG A 102 -3.29 9.10 -0.49
CA ARG A 102 -2.03 9.47 -1.14
C ARG A 102 -1.60 10.88 -0.73
N GLU A 103 -2.52 11.82 -0.74
CA GLU A 103 -2.21 13.18 -0.35
C GLU A 103 -1.79 13.27 1.11
N THR A 104 -2.49 12.52 1.97
CA THR A 104 -2.15 12.51 3.38
C THR A 104 -0.75 11.97 3.61
N VAL A 105 -0.37 10.91 2.88
CA VAL A 105 0.97 10.33 2.99
C VAL A 105 2.02 11.33 2.51
N ARG A 106 1.75 11.99 1.39
CA ARG A 106 2.69 12.97 0.85
C ARG A 106 2.99 14.08 1.83
N HIS A 107 1.99 14.49 2.58
CA HIS A 107 2.14 15.61 3.50
C HIS A 107 2.56 15.18 4.90
N SER A 108 2.84 13.90 5.09
CA SER A 108 3.25 13.39 6.38
C SER A 108 4.76 13.26 6.52
N ALA A 109 5.50 13.73 5.59
CA ALA A 109 6.96 13.55 5.58
C ALA A 109 7.66 14.33 6.69
#